data_b5bd347b2585a2cabed7fcc39b42820d
#
_entry.id   b5bd347b2585a2cabed7fcc39b42820d
#
_cell.length_a   1.000
_cell.length_b   1.000
_cell.length_c   1.000
_cell.angle_alpha   90.00
_cell.angle_beta   90.00
_cell.angle_gamma   90.00
#
_symmetry.space_group_name_H-M   'P 1'
#
loop_
_entity.id
_entity.type
_entity.pdbx_description
1 polymer ?
#
loop_
_entity_poly.entity_id
_entity_poly.type
_entity_poly.pdbx_seq_one_letter_code
_entity_poly.pdbx_strand_id
1 'polypeptide(L)'
;VEDKPGVAAEIFEPLSKNQVNVDMVIQNISSDQMTTDITFTIKRNDLSKTIEILKNNKQIKYKDMSHNNKVSKISIVGAGMVSTPGVTYKMFRGLADENINILAISTSEIKLSVIINENDTLKAVKKLHTIFDLD
;
A
#
# COMPACT_ATOMS: atom_id res chain seq x y z
N VAL A 1 -1.55 10.83 -12.92
CA VAL A 1 -2.51 11.94 -12.74
C VAL A 1 -1.76 13.25 -12.60
N GLU A 2 -2.46 14.35 -12.85
CA GLU A 2 -1.87 15.68 -12.66
C GLU A 2 -1.60 15.94 -11.17
N ASP A 3 -0.52 16.66 -10.88
CA ASP A 3 -0.16 17.03 -9.51
C ASP A 3 -0.75 18.41 -9.20
N LYS A 4 -2.01 18.41 -8.75
CA LYS A 4 -2.72 19.63 -8.37
C LYS A 4 -3.73 19.33 -7.25
N PRO A 5 -4.14 20.35 -6.49
CA PRO A 5 -5.13 20.16 -5.44
C PRO A 5 -6.43 19.56 -5.97
N GLY A 6 -7.01 18.67 -5.20
CA GLY A 6 -8.30 18.06 -5.51
C GLY A 6 -8.26 16.79 -6.37
N VAL A 7 -7.12 16.46 -6.97
CA VAL A 7 -7.03 15.26 -7.82
C VAL A 7 -7.30 14.00 -7.01
N ALA A 8 -6.71 13.88 -5.83
CA ALA A 8 -6.94 12.71 -4.98
C ALA A 8 -8.42 12.61 -4.59
N ALA A 9 -9.07 13.72 -4.25
CA ALA A 9 -10.48 13.72 -3.92
C ALA A 9 -11.34 13.27 -5.10
N GLU A 10 -11.01 13.68 -6.31
CA GLU A 10 -11.74 13.27 -7.51
C GLU A 10 -11.65 11.76 -7.74
N ILE A 11 -10.54 11.14 -7.37
CA ILE A 11 -10.34 9.70 -7.51
C ILE A 11 -11.13 8.94 -6.44
N PHE A 12 -11.00 9.37 -5.18
CA PHE A 12 -11.53 8.60 -4.05
C PHE A 12 -13.00 8.87 -3.74
N GLU A 13 -13.55 10.00 -4.17
CA GLU A 13 -14.96 10.30 -3.95
C GLU A 13 -15.90 9.25 -4.59
N PRO A 14 -15.75 8.92 -5.89
CA PRO A 14 -16.63 7.90 -6.48
C PRO A 14 -16.41 6.51 -5.88
N LEU A 15 -15.20 6.20 -5.44
CA LEU A 15 -14.93 4.93 -4.75
C LEU A 15 -15.68 4.87 -3.42
N SER A 16 -15.64 5.95 -2.65
CA SER A 16 -16.36 6.05 -1.39
C SER A 16 -17.86 5.93 -1.59
N LYS A 17 -18.40 6.60 -2.59
CA LYS A 17 -19.85 6.54 -2.88
C LYS A 17 -20.29 5.13 -3.28
N ASN A 18 -19.40 4.33 -3.81
CA ASN A 18 -19.68 2.95 -4.20
C ASN A 18 -19.21 1.93 -3.15
N GLN A 19 -18.93 2.41 -1.94
CA GLN A 19 -18.57 1.57 -0.79
C GLN A 19 -17.29 0.76 -0.99
N VAL A 20 -16.34 1.31 -1.75
CA VAL A 20 -15.00 0.74 -1.85
C VAL A 20 -14.13 1.34 -0.75
N ASN A 21 -13.67 0.50 0.16
CA ASN A 21 -12.76 0.93 1.22
C ASN A 21 -11.33 0.89 0.73
N VAL A 22 -10.67 2.04 0.77
CA VAL A 22 -9.26 2.17 0.44
C VAL A 22 -8.46 2.04 1.73
N ASP A 23 -7.48 1.14 1.74
CA ASP A 23 -6.70 0.84 2.94
C ASP A 23 -5.43 1.69 3.03
N MET A 24 -4.52 1.52 2.07
CA MET A 24 -3.28 2.28 2.02
C MET A 24 -3.27 3.16 0.78
N VAL A 25 -2.75 4.38 0.91
CA VAL A 25 -2.58 5.30 -0.22
C VAL A 25 -1.14 5.79 -0.21
N ILE A 26 -0.49 5.69 -1.36
CA ILE A 26 0.88 6.18 -1.55
C ILE A 26 0.88 7.09 -2.77
N GLN A 27 1.42 8.28 -2.60
CA GLN A 27 1.52 9.26 -3.67
C GLN A 27 3.00 9.60 -3.89
N ASN A 28 3.45 9.47 -5.12
CA ASN A 28 4.82 9.79 -5.51
C ASN A 28 4.82 10.93 -6.51
N ILE A 29 5.72 11.88 -6.29
CA ILE A 29 5.92 13.00 -7.24
C ILE A 29 6.81 12.48 -8.37
N SER A 30 6.38 12.71 -9.62
CA SER A 30 7.17 12.32 -10.77
C SER A 30 8.34 13.30 -10.99
N SER A 31 9.30 12.88 -11.82
CA SER A 31 10.50 13.67 -12.07
C SER A 31 10.19 14.99 -12.78
N ASP A 32 9.09 15.10 -13.49
CA ASP A 32 8.70 16.33 -14.20
C ASP A 32 7.95 17.31 -13.29
N GLN A 33 7.59 16.90 -12.08
CA GLN A 33 6.87 17.70 -11.09
C GLN A 33 5.49 18.18 -11.55
N MET A 34 4.99 17.67 -12.68
CA MET A 34 3.68 18.04 -13.24
C MET A 34 2.66 16.93 -13.06
N THR A 35 3.13 15.70 -12.87
CA THR A 35 2.27 14.55 -12.65
C THR A 35 2.68 13.82 -11.38
N THR A 36 1.80 12.98 -10.89
CA THR A 36 2.06 12.17 -9.71
C THR A 36 1.46 10.80 -9.91
N ASP A 37 2.07 9.81 -9.28
CA ASP A 37 1.53 8.47 -9.24
C ASP A 37 0.78 8.29 -7.94
N ILE A 38 -0.45 7.81 -8.04
CA ILE A 38 -1.24 7.46 -6.86
C ILE A 38 -1.44 5.96 -6.87
N THR A 39 -0.94 5.30 -5.83
CA THR A 39 -1.09 3.87 -5.62
C THR A 39 -1.92 3.65 -4.37
N PHE A 40 -2.89 2.77 -4.44
CA PHE A 40 -3.70 2.46 -3.27
C PHE A 40 -4.08 0.99 -3.23
N THR A 41 -4.43 0.52 -2.05
CA THR A 41 -4.86 -0.86 -1.83
C THR A 41 -6.33 -0.91 -1.50
N ILE A 42 -6.99 -1.95 -1.98
CA ILE A 42 -8.40 -2.24 -1.75
C ILE A 42 -8.55 -3.73 -1.46
N LYS A 43 -9.72 -4.14 -1.03
CA LYS A 43 -10.02 -5.56 -0.91
C LYS A 43 -10.04 -6.18 -2.30
N ARG A 44 -9.54 -7.42 -2.40
CA ARG A 44 -9.47 -8.13 -3.68
C ARG A 44 -10.84 -8.21 -4.37
N ASN A 45 -11.89 -8.40 -3.60
CA ASN A 45 -13.26 -8.51 -4.15
C ASN A 45 -13.76 -7.21 -4.78
N ASP A 46 -13.15 -6.08 -4.45
CA ASP A 46 -13.56 -4.78 -4.98
C ASP A 46 -12.78 -4.37 -6.23
N LEU A 47 -11.84 -5.21 -6.70
CA LEU A 47 -10.96 -4.84 -7.80
C LEU A 47 -11.72 -4.55 -9.09
N SER A 48 -12.60 -5.44 -9.52
CA SER A 48 -13.37 -5.25 -10.76
C SER A 48 -14.24 -4.01 -10.71
N LYS A 49 -14.90 -3.79 -9.59
CA LYS A 49 -15.75 -2.61 -9.37
C LYS A 49 -14.93 -1.33 -9.42
N THR A 50 -13.77 -1.34 -8.77
CA THR A 50 -12.87 -0.19 -8.74
C THR A 50 -12.38 0.18 -10.12
N ILE A 51 -11.93 -0.81 -10.90
CA ILE A 51 -11.46 -0.57 -12.27
C ILE A 51 -12.57 0.05 -13.12
N GLU A 52 -13.78 -0.49 -13.02
CA GLU A 52 -14.91 0.02 -13.77
C GLU A 52 -15.25 1.47 -13.41
N ILE A 53 -15.28 1.79 -12.11
CA ILE A 53 -15.54 3.15 -11.62
C ILE A 53 -14.51 4.12 -12.17
N LEU A 54 -13.23 3.78 -12.11
CA LEU A 54 -12.17 4.66 -12.55
C LEU A 54 -12.16 4.85 -14.06
N LYS A 55 -12.43 3.80 -14.82
CA LYS A 55 -12.47 3.90 -16.29
C LYS A 55 -13.65 4.71 -16.79
N ASN A 56 -14.80 4.63 -16.11
CA ASN A 56 -16.02 5.29 -16.53
C ASN A 56 -16.11 6.74 -16.05
N ASN A 57 -15.22 7.18 -15.16
CA ASN A 57 -15.24 8.54 -14.66
C ASN A 57 -14.36 9.44 -15.51
N LYS A 58 -15.01 10.24 -16.37
CA LYS A 58 -14.31 11.12 -17.31
C LYS A 58 -13.61 12.29 -16.65
N GLN A 59 -13.94 12.59 -15.39
CA GLN A 59 -13.29 13.67 -14.64
C GLN A 59 -11.90 13.29 -14.15
N ILE A 60 -11.63 11.98 -14.03
CA ILE A 60 -10.33 11.46 -13.62
C ILE A 60 -9.46 11.29 -14.85
N LYS A 61 -8.37 12.06 -14.90
CA LYS A 61 -7.42 12.00 -16.02
C LYS A 61 -6.14 11.30 -15.58
N TYR A 62 -5.82 10.19 -16.19
CA TYR A 62 -4.60 9.45 -15.94
C TYR A 62 -4.02 8.94 -17.24
N LYS A 63 -2.69 8.78 -17.30
CA LYS A 63 -2.02 8.23 -18.47
C LYS A 63 -2.15 6.71 -18.54
N ASP A 64 -2.04 6.07 -17.39
CA ASP A 64 -1.98 4.62 -17.32
C ASP A 64 -2.53 4.15 -15.97
N MET A 65 -3.12 2.97 -15.97
CA MET A 65 -3.62 2.34 -14.77
C MET A 65 -3.18 0.87 -14.78
N SER A 66 -2.53 0.47 -13.69
CA SER A 66 -2.13 -0.93 -13.51
C SER A 66 -2.64 -1.45 -12.17
N HIS A 67 -2.74 -2.76 -12.06
CA HIS A 67 -3.20 -3.39 -10.84
C HIS A 67 -2.50 -4.72 -10.61
N ASN A 68 -2.50 -5.17 -9.35
CA ASN A 68 -1.96 -6.46 -8.97
C ASN A 68 -2.84 -7.06 -7.87
N ASN A 69 -3.45 -8.21 -8.15
CA ASN A 69 -4.33 -8.88 -7.19
C ASN A 69 -3.64 -10.02 -6.42
N LYS A 70 -2.32 -10.17 -6.58
CA LYS A 70 -1.55 -11.24 -5.94
C LYS A 70 -0.56 -10.67 -4.93
N VAL A 71 -1.06 -9.82 -4.05
CA VAL A 71 -0.26 -9.19 -3.01
C VAL A 71 -0.87 -9.44 -1.64
N SER A 72 -0.04 -9.33 -0.61
CA SER A 72 -0.46 -9.44 0.78
C SER A 72 0.07 -8.24 1.56
N LYS A 73 -0.71 -7.78 2.52
CA LYS A 73 -0.27 -6.75 3.46
C LYS A 73 0.10 -7.42 4.78
N ILE A 74 1.30 -7.13 5.25
CA ILE A 74 1.78 -7.62 6.55
C ILE A 74 2.06 -6.41 7.42
N SER A 75 1.54 -6.43 8.65
CA SER A 75 1.68 -5.32 9.58
C SER A 75 2.27 -5.79 10.90
N ILE A 76 3.12 -4.95 11.47
CA ILE A 76 3.54 -5.06 12.87
C ILE A 76 2.82 -3.96 13.62
N VAL A 77 2.09 -4.34 14.66
CA VAL A 77 1.27 -3.42 15.44
C VAL A 77 1.80 -3.40 16.87
N GLY A 78 1.95 -2.19 17.42
CA GLY A 78 2.37 -2.05 18.81
C GLY A 78 2.48 -0.60 19.21
N ALA A 79 2.19 -0.32 20.48
CA ALA A 79 2.32 1.02 21.02
C ALA A 79 3.81 1.43 21.02
N GLY A 80 4.07 2.68 20.68
CA GLY A 80 5.41 3.24 20.76
C GLY A 80 6.38 2.79 19.67
N MET A 81 5.89 2.33 18.54
CA MET A 81 6.76 1.90 17.44
C MET A 81 7.67 3.02 16.93
N VAL A 82 7.14 4.25 16.89
CA VAL A 82 7.92 5.41 16.44
C VAL A 82 9.07 5.71 17.42
N SER A 83 8.84 5.46 18.70
CA SER A 83 9.85 5.73 19.73
C SER A 83 10.82 4.57 19.96
N THR A 84 10.68 3.47 19.23
CA THR A 84 11.58 2.31 19.35
C THR A 84 12.47 2.24 18.12
N PRO A 85 13.69 2.76 18.21
CA PRO A 85 14.61 2.70 17.07
C PRO A 85 14.89 1.27 16.66
N GLY A 86 15.03 1.05 15.38
CA GLY A 86 15.40 -0.24 14.83
C GLY A 86 14.28 -1.20 14.50
N VAL A 87 13.02 -0.90 14.88
CA VAL A 87 11.89 -1.76 14.52
C VAL A 87 11.75 -1.85 13.01
N THR A 88 11.76 -0.70 12.34
CA THR A 88 11.68 -0.63 10.88
C THR A 88 12.83 -1.38 10.22
N TYR A 89 14.05 -1.16 10.72
CA TYR A 89 15.23 -1.84 10.19
C TYR A 89 15.11 -3.36 10.35
N LYS A 90 14.71 -3.82 11.54
CA LYS A 90 14.56 -5.26 11.79
C LYS A 90 13.59 -5.90 10.82
N MET A 91 12.45 -5.25 10.56
CA MET A 91 11.46 -5.76 9.63
C MET A 91 12.04 -5.87 8.22
N PHE A 92 12.67 -4.80 7.75
CA PHE A 92 13.21 -4.77 6.41
C PHE A 92 14.37 -5.74 6.24
N ARG A 93 15.27 -5.81 7.24
CA ARG A 93 16.39 -6.75 7.20
C ARG A 93 15.91 -8.20 7.20
N GLY A 94 14.93 -8.51 8.03
CA GLY A 94 14.36 -9.84 8.09
C GLY A 94 13.75 -10.28 6.78
N LEU A 95 12.99 -9.41 6.14
CA LEU A 95 12.39 -9.71 4.84
C LEU A 95 13.46 -9.86 3.76
N ALA A 96 14.48 -9.00 3.78
CA ALA A 96 15.59 -9.10 2.83
C ALA A 96 16.36 -10.40 2.98
N ASP A 97 16.59 -10.86 4.21
CA ASP A 97 17.28 -12.12 4.49
C ASP A 97 16.53 -13.33 3.93
N GLU A 98 15.21 -13.22 3.80
CA GLU A 98 14.38 -14.26 3.18
C GLU A 98 14.14 -14.01 1.69
N ASN A 99 14.85 -13.05 1.11
CA ASN A 99 14.74 -12.68 -0.30
C ASN A 99 13.32 -12.25 -0.69
N ILE A 100 12.64 -11.53 0.21
CA ILE A 100 11.29 -11.02 -0.02
C ILE A 100 11.38 -9.56 -0.43
N ASN A 101 10.81 -9.24 -1.59
CA ASN A 101 10.77 -7.87 -2.10
C ASN A 101 9.58 -7.12 -1.52
N ILE A 102 9.82 -5.89 -1.07
CA ILE A 102 8.78 -5.01 -0.55
C ILE A 102 8.27 -4.13 -1.68
N LEU A 103 6.96 -4.19 -1.93
CA LEU A 103 6.32 -3.44 -3.01
C LEU A 103 5.82 -2.08 -2.57
N ALA A 104 5.43 -1.95 -1.31
CA ALA A 104 4.95 -0.69 -0.74
C ALA A 104 5.11 -0.71 0.77
N ILE A 105 5.24 0.47 1.38
CA ILE A 105 5.47 0.64 2.80
C ILE A 105 4.55 1.73 3.33
N SER A 106 3.97 1.51 4.51
CA SER A 106 3.23 2.53 5.24
C SER A 106 3.55 2.44 6.73
N THR A 107 3.74 3.57 7.38
CA THR A 107 4.03 3.63 8.81
C THR A 107 3.09 4.59 9.52
N SER A 108 2.77 4.26 10.77
CA SER A 108 2.05 5.15 11.68
C SER A 108 2.67 4.99 13.07
N GLU A 109 2.14 5.71 14.05
CA GLU A 109 2.67 5.65 15.43
C GLU A 109 2.58 4.25 16.04
N ILE A 110 1.62 3.45 15.60
CA ILE A 110 1.38 2.14 16.19
C ILE A 110 1.50 0.99 15.20
N LYS A 111 1.78 1.28 13.91
CA LYS A 111 1.69 0.26 12.88
C LYS A 111 2.70 0.50 11.77
N LEU A 112 3.41 -0.56 11.40
CA LEU A 112 4.29 -0.59 10.24
C LEU A 112 3.77 -1.67 9.29
N SER A 113 3.41 -1.28 8.08
CA SER A 113 2.82 -2.19 7.11
C SER A 113 3.64 -2.25 5.83
N VAL A 114 3.75 -3.43 5.25
CA VAL A 114 4.38 -3.63 3.95
C VAL A 114 3.45 -4.43 3.05
N ILE A 115 3.55 -4.17 1.76
CA ILE A 115 2.90 -4.97 0.73
C ILE A 115 3.98 -5.83 0.08
N ILE A 116 3.74 -7.12 -0.01
CA ILE A 116 4.64 -8.10 -0.62
C ILE A 116 3.87 -9.00 -1.58
N ASN A 117 4.58 -9.79 -2.35
CA ASN A 117 3.95 -10.81 -3.18
C ASN A 117 3.22 -11.83 -2.30
N GLU A 118 2.04 -12.22 -2.73
CA GLU A 118 1.21 -13.18 -2.02
C GLU A 118 1.95 -14.49 -1.73
N ASN A 119 2.79 -14.94 -2.66
CA ASN A 119 3.56 -16.18 -2.51
C ASN A 119 4.55 -16.14 -1.35
N ASP A 120 4.94 -14.96 -0.90
CA ASP A 120 5.91 -14.79 0.18
C ASP A 120 5.27 -14.63 1.56
N THR A 121 3.94 -14.63 1.64
CA THR A 121 3.21 -14.34 2.87
C THR A 121 3.63 -15.23 4.04
N LEU A 122 3.61 -16.54 3.84
CA LEU A 122 3.89 -17.49 4.91
C LEU A 122 5.34 -17.37 5.40
N LYS A 123 6.26 -17.23 4.46
CA LYS A 123 7.68 -17.06 4.76
C LYS A 123 7.93 -15.77 5.55
N ALA A 124 7.27 -14.68 5.14
CA ALA A 124 7.39 -13.40 5.81
C ALA A 124 6.85 -13.45 7.24
N VAL A 125 5.66 -14.02 7.44
CA VAL A 125 5.05 -14.13 8.76
C VAL A 125 5.93 -14.93 9.71
N LYS A 126 6.45 -16.07 9.26
CA LYS A 126 7.34 -16.89 10.08
C LYS A 126 8.61 -16.16 10.48
N LYS A 127 9.24 -15.46 9.52
CA LYS A 127 10.47 -14.72 9.79
C LYS A 127 10.24 -13.61 10.79
N LEU A 128 9.17 -12.84 10.63
CA LEU A 128 8.87 -11.73 11.53
C LEU A 128 8.50 -12.20 12.94
N HIS A 129 7.77 -13.30 13.07
CA HIS A 129 7.51 -13.89 14.38
C HIS A 129 8.80 -14.24 15.11
N THR A 130 9.76 -14.82 14.39
CA THR A 130 11.06 -15.18 14.97
C THR A 130 11.85 -13.93 15.38
N ILE A 131 11.95 -12.93 14.49
CA ILE A 131 12.75 -11.72 14.75
C ILE A 131 12.19 -10.91 15.90
N PHE A 132 10.87 -10.78 16.00
CA PHE A 132 10.23 -9.98 17.03
C PHE A 132 9.79 -10.80 18.24
N ASP A 133 10.17 -12.07 18.28
CA ASP A 133 9.93 -12.97 19.44
C ASP A 133 8.45 -13.04 19.81
N LEU A 134 7.60 -13.23 18.80
CA LEU A 134 6.15 -13.27 18.99
C LEU A 134 5.58 -14.69 19.17
N ASP A 135 6.42 -15.68 19.20
CA ASP A 135 6.01 -17.09 19.33
C ASP A 135 5.59 -17.45 20.76
#